data_58c09a49f485de691610968cc1269c16
#
_entry.id   58c09a49f485de691610968cc1269c16
#
_cell.length_a   1.000
_cell.length_b   1.000
_cell.length_c   1.000
_cell.angle_alpha   90.00
_cell.angle_beta   90.00
_cell.angle_gamma   90.00
#
_symmetry.space_group_name_H-M   'P 1'
#
loop_
_entity.id
_entity.type
_entity.pdbx_description
1 polymer ?
#
loop_
_entity_poly.entity_id
_entity_poly.type
_entity_poly.pdbx_seq_one_letter_code
_entity_poly.pdbx_strand_id
1 'polypeptide(L)'
;MAKTKKKNYTLVILFVLLIGISVGYAAFAQQLTINGTANANGNFKLAFTNAAIDPNVGAEGSTAVPSATGDSLSINMNLKYPGAGAVVTATITNTGSIAAELKDLNFTGIDDTDIEVSFDTDEVGDVIEPGQTKEVLITVKWNEQSTTAKTLNFSATLDYAQATTNFDANAENPETPADPEQQG
;
A
#
# COMPACT_ATOMS: atom_id res chain seq x y z
N MET A 1 -47.14 -74.08 44.75
CA MET A 1 -47.14 -73.42 43.44
C MET A 1 -45.89 -72.55 43.30
N ALA A 2 -44.88 -73.00 42.55
CA ALA A 2 -43.64 -72.24 42.33
C ALA A 2 -43.86 -71.29 41.14
N LYS A 3 -43.81 -69.99 41.40
CA LYS A 3 -43.83 -68.94 40.32
C LYS A 3 -42.47 -68.91 39.66
N THR A 4 -42.37 -69.48 38.48
CA THR A 4 -41.19 -69.31 37.59
C THR A 4 -41.06 -67.85 37.19
N LYS A 5 -40.01 -67.15 37.71
CA LYS A 5 -39.66 -65.84 37.27
C LYS A 5 -39.11 -65.95 35.86
N LYS A 6 -39.89 -65.50 34.86
CA LYS A 6 -39.39 -65.34 33.49
C LYS A 6 -38.28 -64.31 33.55
N LYS A 7 -37.05 -64.69 33.29
CA LYS A 7 -35.92 -63.79 33.17
C LYS A 7 -36.10 -62.97 31.87
N ASN A 8 -36.18 -61.66 31.97
CA ASN A 8 -36.34 -60.77 30.91
C ASN A 8 -35.02 -60.59 30.05
N TYR A 9 -34.61 -61.69 29.43
CA TYR A 9 -33.42 -61.69 28.58
C TYR A 9 -33.50 -60.63 27.46
N THR A 10 -34.69 -60.28 27.01
CA THR A 10 -34.96 -59.25 26.00
C THR A 10 -34.48 -57.89 26.47
N LEU A 11 -34.68 -57.56 27.74
CA LEU A 11 -34.25 -56.28 28.31
C LEU A 11 -32.72 -56.20 28.40
N VAL A 12 -32.05 -57.31 28.74
CA VAL A 12 -30.58 -57.37 28.75
C VAL A 12 -29.99 -57.25 27.38
N ILE A 13 -30.57 -57.91 26.36
CA ILE A 13 -30.15 -57.83 24.98
C ILE A 13 -30.31 -56.40 24.47
N LEU A 14 -31.45 -55.74 24.77
CA LEU A 14 -31.71 -54.37 24.38
C LEU A 14 -30.67 -53.40 24.99
N PHE A 15 -30.32 -53.63 26.25
CA PHE A 15 -29.32 -52.81 26.95
C PHE A 15 -27.92 -52.95 26.32
N VAL A 16 -27.51 -54.17 26.01
CA VAL A 16 -26.23 -54.45 25.34
C VAL A 16 -26.20 -53.84 23.94
N LEU A 17 -27.32 -53.91 23.21
CA LEU A 17 -27.42 -53.29 21.88
C LEU A 17 -27.34 -51.77 21.95
N LEU A 18 -27.99 -51.14 22.94
CA LEU A 18 -27.89 -49.67 23.17
C LEU A 18 -26.49 -49.25 23.46
N ILE A 19 -25.74 -50.01 24.34
CA ILE A 19 -24.33 -49.71 24.63
C ILE A 19 -23.49 -49.86 23.35
N GLY A 20 -23.71 -50.90 22.55
CA GLY A 20 -23.00 -51.16 21.32
C GLY A 20 -23.17 -50.01 20.30
N ILE A 21 -24.40 -49.49 20.15
CA ILE A 21 -24.68 -48.34 19.28
C ILE A 21 -24.01 -47.08 19.82
N SER A 22 -24.05 -46.84 21.14
CA SER A 22 -23.44 -45.66 21.76
C SER A 22 -21.92 -45.63 21.58
N VAL A 23 -21.25 -46.77 21.77
CA VAL A 23 -19.81 -46.90 21.55
C VAL A 23 -19.45 -46.79 20.07
N GLY A 24 -20.28 -47.40 19.20
CA GLY A 24 -20.10 -47.27 17.74
C GLY A 24 -20.22 -45.83 17.25
N TYR A 25 -21.19 -45.08 17.77
CA TYR A 25 -21.37 -43.67 17.41
C TYR A 25 -20.22 -42.79 17.88
N ALA A 26 -19.70 -43.05 19.09
CA ALA A 26 -18.56 -42.33 19.64
C ALA A 26 -17.26 -42.58 18.83
N ALA A 27 -17.12 -43.78 18.24
CA ALA A 27 -15.96 -44.10 17.39
C ALA A 27 -15.99 -43.45 16.02
N PHE A 28 -17.17 -43.01 15.53
CA PHE A 28 -17.31 -42.29 14.29
C PHE A 28 -17.26 -40.76 14.44
N ALA A 29 -17.25 -40.23 15.66
CA ALA A 29 -17.09 -38.81 15.90
C ALA A 29 -15.61 -38.42 15.69
N GLN A 30 -15.23 -38.12 14.46
CA GLN A 30 -13.92 -37.61 14.12
C GLN A 30 -13.91 -36.10 14.23
N GLN A 31 -13.13 -35.57 15.18
CA GLN A 31 -12.94 -34.14 15.32
C GLN A 31 -11.76 -33.72 14.45
N LEU A 32 -12.05 -32.93 13.41
CA LEU A 32 -11.04 -32.33 12.56
C LEU A 32 -10.66 -30.97 13.12
N THR A 33 -9.42 -30.82 13.57
CA THR A 33 -8.90 -29.56 14.09
C THR A 33 -7.93 -28.98 13.07
N ILE A 34 -8.21 -27.74 12.63
CA ILE A 34 -7.30 -26.98 11.79
C ILE A 34 -6.57 -25.99 12.70
N ASN A 35 -5.27 -26.13 12.80
CA ASN A 35 -4.41 -25.17 13.48
C ASN A 35 -3.69 -24.34 12.41
N GLY A 36 -3.94 -23.04 12.42
CA GLY A 36 -3.29 -22.10 11.53
C GLY A 36 -2.64 -20.96 12.32
N THR A 37 -1.49 -20.51 11.88
CA THR A 37 -0.85 -19.30 12.39
C THR A 37 -0.78 -18.31 11.24
N ALA A 38 -1.40 -17.14 11.39
CA ALA A 38 -1.28 -16.04 10.44
C ALA A 38 -0.40 -14.96 11.05
N ASN A 39 0.66 -14.59 10.35
CA ASN A 39 1.51 -13.45 10.69
C ASN A 39 1.31 -12.36 9.64
N ALA A 40 0.83 -11.20 10.08
CA ALA A 40 0.74 -10.01 9.25
C ALA A 40 1.90 -9.07 9.63
N ASN A 41 2.90 -8.99 8.76
CA ASN A 41 4.05 -8.11 8.92
C ASN A 41 4.09 -7.16 7.72
N GLY A 42 3.43 -6.01 7.86
CA GLY A 42 3.45 -4.96 6.86
C GLY A 42 4.39 -3.82 7.28
N ASN A 43 5.19 -3.31 6.34
CA ASN A 43 5.99 -2.11 6.52
C ASN A 43 5.49 -1.03 5.54
N PHE A 44 4.95 0.05 6.08
CA PHE A 44 4.55 1.21 5.27
C PHE A 44 5.72 2.20 5.24
N LYS A 45 6.32 2.40 4.07
CA LYS A 45 7.46 3.30 3.92
C LYS A 45 7.57 3.84 2.50
N LEU A 46 7.41 5.14 2.37
CA LEU A 46 7.73 5.90 1.16
C LEU A 46 8.99 6.71 1.39
N ALA A 47 9.74 6.97 0.33
CA ALA A 47 10.93 7.79 0.40
C ALA A 47 11.17 8.53 -0.92
N PHE A 48 11.64 9.77 -0.84
CA PHE A 48 12.33 10.41 -1.95
C PHE A 48 13.67 9.72 -2.16
N THR A 49 13.82 9.04 -3.28
CA THR A 49 15.02 8.25 -3.57
C THR A 49 15.97 8.93 -4.55
N ASN A 50 15.44 9.86 -5.35
CA ASN A 50 16.23 10.63 -6.31
C ASN A 50 15.62 12.01 -6.52
N ALA A 51 16.45 12.97 -6.93
CA ALA A 51 16.02 14.25 -7.46
C ALA A 51 17.03 14.75 -8.48
N ALA A 52 16.51 15.30 -9.59
CA ALA A 52 17.31 15.90 -10.65
C ALA A 52 16.75 17.27 -11.02
N ILE A 53 17.58 18.15 -11.58
CA ILE A 53 17.18 19.46 -12.06
C ILE A 53 17.47 19.53 -13.56
N ASP A 54 16.42 19.51 -14.39
CA ASP A 54 16.51 19.60 -15.84
C ASP A 54 15.11 19.85 -16.46
N PRO A 55 14.94 20.76 -17.42
CA PRO A 55 15.92 21.72 -17.90
C PRO A 55 16.23 22.83 -16.89
N ASN A 56 17.37 23.52 -17.11
CA ASN A 56 17.86 24.58 -16.27
C ASN A 56 18.26 25.76 -17.17
N VAL A 57 17.57 26.88 -17.03
CA VAL A 57 17.86 28.11 -17.77
C VAL A 57 18.13 29.25 -16.77
N GLY A 58 19.38 29.65 -16.64
CA GLY A 58 19.78 30.68 -15.67
C GLY A 58 19.59 30.31 -14.21
N ALA A 59 19.56 29.01 -13.91
CA ALA A 59 19.41 28.47 -12.56
C ALA A 59 20.61 27.57 -12.17
N GLU A 60 21.77 27.81 -12.76
CA GLU A 60 22.98 27.04 -12.48
C GLU A 60 23.42 27.18 -11.02
N GLY A 61 23.80 26.06 -10.42
CA GLY A 61 24.14 25.97 -9.01
C GLY A 61 22.94 25.74 -8.10
N SER A 62 21.75 25.54 -8.68
CA SER A 62 20.59 25.04 -7.95
C SER A 62 20.79 23.57 -7.54
N THR A 63 20.18 23.18 -6.44
CA THR A 63 20.28 21.82 -5.90
C THR A 63 18.92 21.30 -5.47
N ALA A 64 18.70 20.01 -5.66
CA ALA A 64 17.56 19.27 -5.13
C ALA A 64 18.08 17.96 -4.54
N VAL A 65 17.96 17.80 -3.23
CA VAL A 65 18.59 16.68 -2.50
C VAL A 65 17.59 16.06 -1.54
N PRO A 66 17.27 14.77 -1.70
CA PRO A 66 16.52 14.02 -0.69
C PRO A 66 17.27 13.98 0.65
N SER A 67 16.52 14.00 1.76
CA SER A 67 17.11 13.75 3.08
C SER A 67 17.67 12.33 3.16
N ALA A 68 18.54 12.07 4.12
CA ALA A 68 19.16 10.76 4.32
C ALA A 68 18.13 9.65 4.63
N THR A 69 16.97 10.00 5.19
CA THR A 69 15.84 9.11 5.48
C THR A 69 14.85 9.02 4.33
N GLY A 70 14.94 9.93 3.35
CA GLY A 70 14.01 10.06 2.25
C GLY A 70 12.68 10.74 2.60
N ASP A 71 12.51 11.22 3.84
CA ASP A 71 11.23 11.80 4.31
C ASP A 71 10.97 13.20 3.75
N SER A 72 12.00 13.86 3.26
CA SER A 72 11.92 15.22 2.74
C SER A 72 12.84 15.43 1.55
N LEU A 73 12.50 16.40 0.72
CA LEU A 73 13.30 16.89 -0.39
C LEU A 73 13.66 18.35 -0.12
N SER A 74 14.94 18.65 -0.10
CA SER A 74 15.45 20.01 0.04
C SER A 74 15.77 20.57 -1.35
N ILE A 75 15.09 21.65 -1.74
CA ILE A 75 15.29 22.32 -3.02
C ILE A 75 15.86 23.71 -2.73
N ASN A 76 16.98 24.05 -3.38
CA ASN A 76 17.57 25.37 -3.35
C ASN A 76 17.75 25.86 -4.79
N MET A 77 16.94 26.84 -5.18
CA MET A 77 16.93 27.40 -6.52
C MET A 77 17.73 28.71 -6.55
N ASN A 78 18.69 28.79 -7.44
CA ASN A 78 19.53 29.98 -7.67
C ASN A 78 19.19 30.61 -9.02
N LEU A 79 18.10 31.36 -9.06
CA LEU A 79 17.64 32.05 -10.27
C LEU A 79 18.42 33.36 -10.46
N LYS A 80 19.08 33.52 -11.59
CA LYS A 80 20.07 34.61 -11.82
C LYS A 80 19.50 35.85 -12.48
N TYR A 81 18.38 35.73 -13.17
CA TYR A 81 17.75 36.85 -13.86
C TYR A 81 16.25 36.57 -14.08
N PRO A 82 15.42 37.59 -14.30
CA PRO A 82 14.02 37.39 -14.69
C PRO A 82 13.92 36.54 -15.96
N GLY A 83 13.05 35.57 -15.95
CA GLY A 83 12.95 34.54 -17.00
C GLY A 83 13.77 33.27 -16.71
N ALA A 84 14.66 33.28 -15.72
CA ALA A 84 15.36 32.07 -15.27
C ALA A 84 14.38 31.07 -14.65
N GLY A 85 14.66 29.80 -14.83
CA GLY A 85 13.84 28.73 -14.24
C GLY A 85 14.44 27.35 -14.42
N ALA A 86 13.89 26.41 -13.72
CA ALA A 86 14.26 25.00 -13.83
C ALA A 86 13.10 24.10 -13.42
N VAL A 87 13.16 22.84 -13.84
CA VAL A 87 12.28 21.78 -13.43
C VAL A 87 13.05 20.82 -12.54
N VAL A 88 12.53 20.55 -11.35
CA VAL A 88 13.02 19.50 -10.46
C VAL A 88 12.15 18.27 -10.69
N THR A 89 12.77 17.17 -11.07
CA THR A 89 12.13 15.85 -11.10
C THR A 89 12.52 15.09 -9.85
N ALA A 90 11.56 14.87 -8.97
CA ALA A 90 11.76 14.10 -7.74
C ALA A 90 11.10 12.73 -7.86
N THR A 91 11.84 11.68 -7.47
CA THR A 91 11.34 10.31 -7.51
C THR A 91 10.95 9.86 -6.11
N ILE A 92 9.69 9.47 -5.94
CA ILE A 92 9.17 8.82 -4.74
C ILE A 92 9.15 7.32 -4.98
N THR A 93 9.66 6.55 -4.04
CA THR A 93 9.66 5.08 -4.10
C THR A 93 8.93 4.51 -2.89
N ASN A 94 8.05 3.55 -3.13
CA ASN A 94 7.51 2.73 -2.04
C ASN A 94 8.54 1.65 -1.68
N THR A 95 9.30 1.92 -0.62
CA THR A 95 10.32 1.00 -0.09
C THR A 95 9.77 0.06 0.98
N GLY A 96 8.47 0.16 1.25
CA GLY A 96 7.72 -0.71 2.14
C GLY A 96 7.23 -1.98 1.46
N SER A 97 6.39 -2.71 2.18
CA SER A 97 5.70 -3.92 1.69
C SER A 97 4.18 -3.73 1.60
N ILE A 98 3.70 -2.52 1.79
CA ILE A 98 2.27 -2.17 1.77
C ILE A 98 2.09 -1.10 0.69
N ALA A 99 1.06 -1.27 -0.16
CA ALA A 99 0.68 -0.26 -1.14
C ALA A 99 0.27 1.05 -0.46
N ALA A 100 0.68 2.16 -1.03
CA ALA A 100 0.43 3.51 -0.53
C ALA A 100 -0.48 4.26 -1.50
N GLU A 101 -1.51 4.92 -0.96
CA GLU A 101 -2.47 5.73 -1.72
C GLU A 101 -2.33 7.19 -1.30
N LEU A 102 -2.22 8.09 -2.28
CA LEU A 102 -2.19 9.53 -2.02
C LEU A 102 -3.56 10.01 -1.56
N LYS A 103 -3.64 10.57 -0.36
CA LYS A 103 -4.87 11.02 0.28
C LYS A 103 -5.07 12.52 0.19
N ASP A 104 -4.00 13.29 0.24
CA ASP A 104 -4.08 14.75 0.24
C ASP A 104 -2.79 15.38 -0.30
N LEU A 105 -2.93 16.58 -0.86
CA LEU A 105 -1.87 17.41 -1.41
C LEU A 105 -2.03 18.82 -0.87
N ASN A 106 -1.05 19.28 -0.12
CA ASN A 106 -1.05 20.61 0.46
C ASN A 106 0.17 21.41 -0.01
N PHE A 107 -0.06 22.54 -0.63
CA PHE A 107 0.99 23.46 -1.09
C PHE A 107 0.92 24.75 -0.29
N THR A 108 2.07 25.28 0.08
CA THR A 108 2.21 26.57 0.76
C THR A 108 3.32 27.41 0.13
N GLY A 109 3.14 28.73 0.13
CA GLY A 109 4.15 29.68 -0.38
C GLY A 109 4.30 29.68 -1.89
N ILE A 110 3.34 29.15 -2.64
CA ILE A 110 3.38 29.13 -4.11
C ILE A 110 2.65 30.31 -4.77
N ASP A 111 1.87 31.07 -3.98
CA ASP A 111 1.09 32.22 -4.48
C ASP A 111 1.95 33.48 -4.51
N ASP A 112 2.93 33.51 -5.40
CA ASP A 112 3.80 34.66 -5.59
C ASP A 112 3.70 35.18 -7.03
N THR A 113 3.83 36.49 -7.20
CA THR A 113 3.73 37.12 -8.52
C THR A 113 5.07 37.20 -9.25
N ASP A 114 6.19 37.16 -8.50
CA ASP A 114 7.53 37.29 -9.04
C ASP A 114 8.19 35.93 -9.30
N ILE A 115 7.88 34.94 -8.45
CA ILE A 115 8.40 33.57 -8.58
C ILE A 115 7.20 32.61 -8.67
N GLU A 116 7.05 32.01 -9.81
CA GLU A 116 6.03 30.98 -10.06
C GLU A 116 6.58 29.62 -9.63
N VAL A 117 5.82 28.92 -8.81
CA VAL A 117 6.08 27.54 -8.44
C VAL A 117 4.85 26.70 -8.78
N SER A 118 5.03 25.67 -9.57
CA SER A 118 3.98 24.74 -9.92
C SER A 118 4.44 23.29 -9.70
N PHE A 119 3.49 22.45 -9.34
CA PHE A 119 3.70 21.04 -9.09
C PHE A 119 2.84 20.23 -10.06
N ASP A 120 3.47 19.26 -10.72
CA ASP A 120 2.80 18.19 -11.45
C ASP A 120 3.10 16.90 -10.71
N THR A 121 2.09 16.36 -10.08
CA THR A 121 2.18 15.21 -9.17
C THR A 121 1.08 14.22 -9.50
N ASP A 122 1.08 13.11 -8.77
CA ASP A 122 -0.02 12.16 -8.76
C ASP A 122 -1.33 12.83 -8.33
N GLU A 123 -2.44 12.28 -8.78
CA GLU A 123 -3.76 12.68 -8.33
C GLU A 123 -4.11 12.02 -6.99
N VAL A 124 -4.95 12.68 -6.19
CA VAL A 124 -5.52 12.08 -4.99
C VAL A 124 -6.25 10.78 -5.36
N GLY A 125 -5.89 9.70 -4.71
CA GLY A 125 -6.37 8.35 -5.00
C GLY A 125 -5.37 7.48 -5.77
N ASP A 126 -4.30 8.06 -6.32
CA ASP A 126 -3.24 7.29 -6.97
C ASP A 126 -2.50 6.40 -5.98
N VAL A 127 -2.14 5.20 -6.45
CA VAL A 127 -1.53 4.15 -5.62
C VAL A 127 -0.10 3.87 -6.10
N ILE A 128 0.82 3.77 -5.14
CA ILE A 128 2.19 3.31 -5.37
C ILE A 128 2.34 1.93 -4.74
N GLU A 129 2.42 0.91 -5.58
CA GLU A 129 2.63 -0.47 -5.14
C GLU A 129 4.03 -0.67 -4.53
N PRO A 130 4.24 -1.70 -3.69
CA PRO A 130 5.56 -2.02 -3.15
C PRO A 130 6.63 -2.15 -4.24
N GLY A 131 7.74 -1.44 -4.08
CA GLY A 131 8.84 -1.40 -5.04
C GLY A 131 8.62 -0.51 -6.26
N GLN A 132 7.44 0.07 -6.45
CA GLN A 132 7.16 1.00 -7.55
C GLN A 132 7.57 2.42 -7.19
N THR A 133 7.73 3.23 -8.23
CA THR A 133 8.12 4.64 -8.14
C THR A 133 7.10 5.53 -8.83
N LYS A 134 7.04 6.78 -8.35
CA LYS A 134 6.32 7.88 -8.99
C LYS A 134 7.22 9.11 -9.06
N GLU A 135 7.01 9.94 -10.08
CA GLU A 135 7.73 11.17 -10.26
C GLU A 135 6.84 12.38 -9.93
N VAL A 136 7.43 13.34 -9.26
CA VAL A 136 6.86 14.66 -8.99
C VAL A 136 7.71 15.69 -9.72
N LEU A 137 7.08 16.46 -10.61
CA LEU A 137 7.77 17.56 -11.28
C LEU A 137 7.43 18.88 -10.58
N ILE A 138 8.47 19.62 -10.25
CA ILE A 138 8.37 20.90 -9.57
C ILE A 138 9.02 21.95 -10.46
N THR A 139 8.21 22.81 -11.07
CA THR A 139 8.70 23.89 -11.89
C THR A 139 8.83 25.16 -11.07
N VAL A 140 10.00 25.76 -11.11
CA VAL A 140 10.27 27.05 -10.47
C VAL A 140 10.76 28.02 -11.53
N LYS A 141 10.07 29.14 -11.69
CA LYS A 141 10.38 30.15 -12.70
C LYS A 141 10.31 31.55 -12.11
N TRP A 142 11.32 32.37 -12.37
CA TRP A 142 11.25 33.79 -12.08
C TRP A 142 10.55 34.51 -13.22
N ASN A 143 9.48 35.26 -12.92
CA ASN A 143 8.69 35.97 -13.91
C ASN A 143 9.57 36.97 -14.66
N GLU A 144 9.47 36.95 -15.99
CA GLU A 144 10.24 37.82 -16.90
C GLU A 144 9.96 39.31 -16.68
N GLN A 145 8.80 39.67 -16.18
CA GLN A 145 8.39 41.05 -15.93
C GLN A 145 8.75 41.55 -14.52
N SER A 146 9.28 40.69 -13.68
CA SER A 146 9.71 41.05 -12.32
C SER A 146 11.00 41.88 -12.40
N THR A 147 11.04 42.94 -11.61
CA THR A 147 12.24 43.81 -11.47
C THR A 147 12.89 43.70 -10.11
N THR A 148 12.36 42.86 -9.22
CA THR A 148 12.78 42.80 -7.82
C THR A 148 13.39 41.43 -7.50
N ALA A 149 14.63 41.45 -6.98
CA ALA A 149 15.24 40.25 -6.45
C ALA A 149 14.49 39.81 -5.17
N LYS A 150 14.13 38.55 -5.08
CA LYS A 150 13.28 38.02 -4.01
C LYS A 150 13.69 36.61 -3.60
N THR A 151 13.44 36.28 -2.36
CA THR A 151 13.53 34.90 -1.86
C THR A 151 12.11 34.40 -1.59
N LEU A 152 11.76 33.26 -2.16
CA LEU A 152 10.50 32.59 -1.91
C LEU A 152 10.77 31.31 -1.12
N ASN A 153 10.00 31.11 -0.06
CA ASN A 153 9.94 29.85 0.66
C ASN A 153 8.63 29.14 0.31
N PHE A 154 8.73 27.97 -0.21
CA PHE A 154 7.56 27.14 -0.54
C PHE A 154 7.71 25.73 0.01
N SER A 155 6.60 25.06 0.19
CA SER A 155 6.59 23.64 0.56
C SER A 155 5.41 22.92 -0.08
N ALA A 156 5.57 21.62 -0.25
CA ALA A 156 4.51 20.69 -0.60
C ALA A 156 4.50 19.55 0.42
N THR A 157 3.32 19.17 0.84
CA THR A 157 3.09 17.99 1.67
C THR A 157 2.22 17.03 0.89
N LEU A 158 2.71 15.82 0.68
CA LEU A 158 2.00 14.72 0.06
C LEU A 158 1.66 13.72 1.15
N ASP A 159 0.39 13.62 1.48
CA ASP A 159 -0.10 12.74 2.54
C ASP A 159 -0.53 11.39 1.96
N TYR A 160 0.25 10.36 2.24
CA TYR A 160 -0.04 9.00 1.83
C TYR A 160 -0.55 8.18 3.00
N ALA A 161 -1.54 7.33 2.74
CA ALA A 161 -2.01 6.31 3.66
C ALA A 161 -1.89 4.92 3.02
N GLN A 162 -2.04 3.89 3.82
CA GLN A 162 -2.12 2.53 3.31
C GLN A 162 -3.30 2.42 2.34
N ALA A 163 -3.05 1.92 1.14
CA ALA A 163 -4.13 1.56 0.22
C ALA A 163 -4.91 0.38 0.78
N THR A 164 -6.23 0.52 0.86
CA THR A 164 -7.10 -0.54 1.34
C THR A 164 -7.58 -1.39 0.16
N THR A 165 -6.93 -2.52 -0.06
CA THR A 165 -7.48 -3.57 -0.92
C THR A 165 -8.36 -4.48 -0.06
N ASN A 166 -9.64 -4.55 -0.37
CA ASN A 166 -10.54 -5.51 0.28
C ASN A 166 -10.20 -6.92 -0.23
N PHE A 167 -9.97 -7.85 0.69
CA PHE A 167 -9.84 -9.27 0.33
C PHE A 167 -11.16 -9.76 -0.26
N ASP A 168 -11.15 -10.15 -1.52
CA ASP A 168 -12.29 -10.82 -2.16
C ASP A 168 -12.04 -12.33 -2.15
N ALA A 169 -12.79 -13.05 -1.31
CA ALA A 169 -12.71 -14.49 -1.22
C ALA A 169 -13.22 -15.20 -2.50
N ASN A 170 -13.89 -14.47 -3.39
CA ASN A 170 -14.40 -14.98 -4.66
C ASN A 170 -13.57 -14.55 -5.87
N ALA A 171 -12.51 -13.77 -5.66
CA ALA A 171 -11.58 -13.47 -6.74
C ALA A 171 -10.99 -14.78 -7.27
N GLU A 172 -11.18 -15.06 -8.54
CA GLU A 172 -10.56 -16.22 -9.20
C GLU A 172 -9.05 -16.11 -9.03
N ASN A 173 -8.45 -17.16 -8.45
CA ASN A 173 -6.98 -17.23 -8.32
C ASN A 173 -6.38 -17.25 -9.74
N PRO A 174 -5.64 -16.20 -10.15
CA PRO A 174 -5.08 -16.14 -11.51
C PRO A 174 -3.99 -17.18 -11.79
N GLU A 175 -3.63 -18.00 -10.81
CA GLU A 175 -2.55 -18.99 -10.91
C GLU A 175 -3.02 -20.43 -11.14
N THR A 176 -4.27 -20.68 -11.53
CA THR A 176 -4.63 -22.02 -11.97
C THR A 176 -4.19 -22.18 -13.43
N PRO A 177 -3.10 -22.92 -13.72
CA PRO A 177 -2.73 -23.21 -15.10
C PRO A 177 -3.89 -23.95 -15.76
N ALA A 178 -4.29 -23.48 -16.94
CA ALA A 178 -5.31 -24.17 -17.72
C ALA A 178 -4.90 -25.65 -17.89
N ASP A 179 -5.77 -26.55 -17.46
CA ASP A 179 -5.61 -28.00 -17.63
C ASP A 179 -5.46 -28.29 -19.14
N PRO A 180 -4.32 -28.85 -19.60
CA PRO A 180 -4.10 -29.13 -21.02
C PRO A 180 -4.93 -30.28 -21.57
N GLU A 181 -5.81 -30.92 -20.80
CA GLU A 181 -6.54 -32.11 -21.20
C GLU A 181 -7.97 -31.87 -21.79
N GLN A 182 -8.36 -30.61 -22.05
CA GLN A 182 -9.66 -30.35 -22.70
C GLN A 182 -9.55 -29.93 -24.19
N GLN A 183 -8.60 -30.49 -24.93
CA GLN A 183 -8.63 -30.49 -26.41
C GLN A 183 -8.53 -31.93 -26.93
N GLY A 184 -9.64 -32.60 -26.93
CA GLY A 184 -9.87 -33.88 -27.55
C GLY A 184 -11.24 -33.93 -28.27
#